data_a21df18fa16fcc7cf67fb5917b7a5c39
#
_entry.id   a21df18fa16fcc7cf67fb5917b7a5c39
#
_cell.length_a   1.000
_cell.length_b   1.000
_cell.length_c   1.000
_cell.angle_alpha   90.00
_cell.angle_beta   90.00
_cell.angle_gamma   90.00
#
_symmetry.space_group_name_H-M   'P 1'
#
loop_
_entity.id
_entity.type
_entity.pdbx_description
1 polymer ?
#
loop_
_entity_poly.entity_id
_entity_poly.type
_entity_poly.pdbx_seq_one_letter_code
_entity_poly.pdbx_strand_id
1 'polypeptide(L)'
;MNANEDNANINCPILALTMGDPAGVGPEIIARALSHKNIYEISRPLVIGDASIISKAVDLIGKPIMVNAIDDPLKAQYKYRTIDVLDQQTIDLQTFEFAKISATAGNAAFEAIHKAIELALNRIVNAVVTAPINKEALNAAGHKFSGHTEIFAYYTNTKNYAMMLVTGNLKVVHVSTHVSLREACELVKKDRVLSVIKLAHYAIQDFGIQKPRIAVAGLNPHSSDGGLFGSEEKDEIIPAIIEAQRNGINVEGPISPDTLYSKAAGGCYDIVVAMYHDQGHIPAKMIGFVWDNISKKWEKVSGINITLGLPIIRTSVDHGTAFDQAWKNIACEESMLEAISYASIYASRNIRPQCM
;
A
#
# COMPACT_ATOMS: atom_id res chain seq x y z
N MET A 1 -16.56 -34.70 9.49
CA MET A 1 -16.64 -33.25 9.70
C MET A 1 -15.43 -32.89 10.54
N ASN A 2 -14.42 -32.26 9.92
CA ASN A 2 -13.09 -32.14 10.52
C ASN A 2 -13.02 -30.92 11.42
N ALA A 3 -12.95 -31.11 12.73
CA ALA A 3 -12.76 -30.10 13.76
C ALA A 3 -11.38 -29.36 13.68
N ASN A 4 -10.49 -29.77 12.77
CA ASN A 4 -9.15 -29.17 12.61
C ASN A 4 -9.11 -28.02 11.60
N GLU A 5 -10.11 -27.79 10.77
CA GLU A 5 -10.12 -26.67 9.81
C GLU A 5 -10.51 -25.34 10.46
N ASP A 6 -11.28 -25.35 11.53
CA ASP A 6 -11.73 -24.13 12.23
C ASP A 6 -10.64 -23.52 13.16
N ASN A 7 -9.65 -24.29 13.63
CA ASN A 7 -8.64 -23.81 14.58
C ASN A 7 -7.44 -23.09 13.93
N ALA A 8 -7.16 -23.32 12.64
CA ALA A 8 -6.05 -22.66 11.94
C ALA A 8 -6.31 -21.15 11.69
N ASN A 9 -7.57 -20.76 11.62
CA ASN A 9 -7.98 -19.41 11.21
C ASN A 9 -7.94 -18.37 12.37
N ILE A 10 -8.00 -18.82 13.62
CA ILE A 10 -8.09 -17.92 14.81
C ILE A 10 -6.80 -17.11 15.01
N ASN A 11 -5.65 -17.64 14.61
CA ASN A 11 -4.34 -16.98 14.78
C ASN A 11 -3.96 -16.06 13.61
N CYS A 12 -4.75 -16.01 12.52
CA CYS A 12 -4.49 -15.15 11.40
C CYS A 12 -4.91 -13.70 11.69
N PRO A 13 -4.16 -12.68 11.20
CA PRO A 13 -4.53 -11.29 11.43
C PRO A 13 -5.85 -10.92 10.72
N ILE A 14 -6.64 -10.08 11.37
CA ILE A 14 -7.81 -9.45 10.75
C ILE A 14 -7.33 -8.28 9.92
N LEU A 15 -7.65 -8.28 8.63
CA LEU A 15 -7.28 -7.23 7.69
C LEU A 15 -8.54 -6.48 7.23
N ALA A 16 -8.58 -5.17 7.46
CA ALA A 16 -9.62 -4.31 6.90
C ALA A 16 -9.26 -3.97 5.45
N LEU A 17 -10.09 -4.39 4.49
CA LEU A 17 -9.93 -4.06 3.08
C LEU A 17 -10.89 -2.92 2.73
N THR A 18 -10.41 -1.70 2.50
CA THR A 18 -11.29 -0.61 2.07
C THR A 18 -11.72 -0.80 0.62
N MET A 19 -13.00 -0.63 0.34
CA MET A 19 -13.59 -0.83 -0.99
C MET A 19 -12.95 0.06 -2.07
N GLY A 20 -12.40 1.22 -1.67
CA GLY A 20 -11.90 2.24 -2.58
C GLY A 20 -13.06 3.00 -3.24
N ASP A 21 -12.77 3.60 -4.41
CA ASP A 21 -13.81 4.25 -5.20
C ASP A 21 -14.78 3.20 -5.79
N PRO A 22 -16.05 3.19 -5.40
CA PRO A 22 -17.03 2.17 -5.87
C PRO A 22 -17.29 2.23 -7.37
N ALA A 23 -17.00 3.34 -8.05
CA ALA A 23 -17.12 3.46 -9.50
C ALA A 23 -15.89 2.89 -10.25
N GLY A 24 -14.76 2.64 -9.55
CA GLY A 24 -13.51 2.15 -10.11
C GLY A 24 -13.38 0.63 -10.06
N VAL A 25 -12.14 0.14 -10.24
CA VAL A 25 -11.79 -1.30 -10.22
C VAL A 25 -11.72 -1.87 -8.79
N GLY A 26 -11.74 -1.04 -7.75
CA GLY A 26 -11.57 -1.46 -6.35
C GLY A 26 -12.45 -2.65 -5.95
N PRO A 27 -13.78 -2.57 -6.10
CA PRO A 27 -14.68 -3.68 -5.74
C PRO A 27 -14.41 -4.96 -6.53
N GLU A 28 -14.10 -4.85 -7.83
CA GLU A 28 -13.80 -5.99 -8.71
C GLU A 28 -12.52 -6.72 -8.25
N ILE A 29 -11.41 -6.00 -8.01
CA ILE A 29 -10.15 -6.61 -7.59
C ILE A 29 -10.23 -7.21 -6.19
N ILE A 30 -11.05 -6.65 -5.28
CA ILE A 30 -11.33 -7.23 -3.96
C ILE A 30 -12.10 -8.54 -4.11
N ALA A 31 -13.19 -8.55 -4.88
CA ALA A 31 -14.01 -9.75 -5.08
C ALA A 31 -13.17 -10.88 -5.72
N ARG A 32 -12.31 -10.54 -6.70
CA ARG A 32 -11.37 -11.49 -7.31
C ARG A 32 -10.35 -12.01 -6.30
N ALA A 33 -9.67 -11.12 -5.56
CA ALA A 33 -8.67 -11.52 -4.57
C ALA A 33 -9.28 -12.42 -3.49
N LEU A 34 -10.48 -12.09 -2.99
CA LEU A 34 -11.18 -12.90 -1.99
C LEU A 34 -11.85 -14.17 -2.55
N SER A 35 -11.77 -14.40 -3.86
CA SER A 35 -12.12 -15.69 -4.46
C SER A 35 -11.04 -16.76 -4.29
N HIS A 36 -9.84 -16.39 -3.86
CA HIS A 36 -8.71 -17.31 -3.65
C HIS A 36 -8.70 -17.86 -2.23
N LYS A 37 -8.64 -19.20 -2.10
CA LYS A 37 -8.67 -19.88 -0.79
C LYS A 37 -7.47 -19.52 0.09
N ASN A 38 -6.29 -19.40 -0.50
CA ASN A 38 -5.05 -19.10 0.21
C ASN A 38 -5.08 -17.78 1.00
N ILE A 39 -5.93 -16.81 0.61
CA ILE A 39 -6.10 -15.56 1.37
C ILE A 39 -6.68 -15.83 2.77
N TYR A 40 -7.61 -16.78 2.87
CA TYR A 40 -8.21 -17.16 4.15
C TYR A 40 -7.32 -18.09 4.98
N GLU A 41 -6.25 -18.61 4.41
CA GLU A 41 -5.21 -19.38 5.13
C GLU A 41 -4.20 -18.46 5.82
N ILE A 42 -4.01 -17.23 5.31
CA ILE A 42 -3.03 -16.25 5.83
C ILE A 42 -3.66 -15.07 6.55
N SER A 43 -4.96 -14.81 6.38
CA SER A 43 -5.65 -13.66 6.95
C SER A 43 -7.13 -13.91 7.21
N ARG A 44 -7.73 -13.04 8.00
CA ARG A 44 -9.17 -12.89 8.20
C ARG A 44 -9.63 -11.58 7.55
N PRO A 45 -10.01 -11.60 6.25
CA PRO A 45 -10.35 -10.38 5.53
C PRO A 45 -11.75 -9.86 5.92
N LEU A 46 -11.84 -8.56 6.18
CA LEU A 46 -13.07 -7.81 6.42
C LEU A 46 -13.12 -6.63 5.46
N VAL A 47 -14.06 -6.62 4.53
CA VAL A 47 -14.26 -5.49 3.62
C VAL A 47 -14.99 -4.36 4.34
N ILE A 48 -14.49 -3.14 4.18
CA ILE A 48 -15.15 -1.92 4.68
C ILE A 48 -15.68 -1.16 3.48
N GLY A 49 -17.00 -0.99 3.38
CA GLY A 49 -17.62 -0.31 2.25
C GLY A 49 -19.11 -0.64 2.14
N ASP A 50 -19.60 -0.68 0.93
CA ASP A 50 -21.02 -0.90 0.63
C ASP A 50 -21.25 -2.34 0.14
N ALA A 51 -22.08 -3.09 0.86
CA ALA A 51 -22.35 -4.50 0.56
C ALA A 51 -23.07 -4.68 -0.79
N SER A 52 -23.87 -3.72 -1.22
CA SER A 52 -24.57 -3.77 -2.51
C SER A 52 -23.60 -3.68 -3.69
N ILE A 53 -22.55 -2.87 -3.55
CA ILE A 53 -21.47 -2.72 -4.53
C ILE A 53 -20.60 -3.97 -4.58
N ILE A 54 -20.24 -4.54 -3.42
CA ILE A 54 -19.44 -5.79 -3.39
C ILE A 54 -20.27 -6.96 -3.95
N SER A 55 -21.57 -7.02 -3.71
CA SER A 55 -22.45 -8.03 -4.31
C SER A 55 -22.45 -7.94 -5.84
N LYS A 56 -22.56 -6.72 -6.39
CA LYS A 56 -22.44 -6.51 -7.85
C LYS A 56 -21.07 -6.96 -8.39
N ALA A 57 -19.99 -6.70 -7.66
CA ALA A 57 -18.66 -7.15 -8.07
C ALA A 57 -18.54 -8.68 -8.06
N VAL A 58 -19.13 -9.35 -7.07
CA VAL A 58 -19.19 -10.82 -7.01
C VAL A 58 -20.00 -11.37 -8.20
N ASP A 59 -21.16 -10.80 -8.50
CA ASP A 59 -21.96 -11.19 -9.67
C ASP A 59 -21.18 -11.01 -10.98
N LEU A 60 -20.45 -9.89 -11.11
CA LEU A 60 -19.63 -9.59 -12.27
C LEU A 60 -18.55 -10.64 -12.54
N ILE A 61 -17.86 -11.08 -11.49
CA ILE A 61 -16.78 -12.10 -11.62
C ILE A 61 -17.32 -13.52 -11.80
N GLY A 62 -18.61 -13.76 -11.56
CA GLY A 62 -19.28 -15.05 -11.79
C GLY A 62 -18.75 -16.20 -10.90
N LYS A 63 -18.24 -15.91 -9.72
CA LYS A 63 -17.75 -16.90 -8.76
C LYS A 63 -18.84 -17.24 -7.72
N PRO A 64 -18.92 -18.48 -7.21
CA PRO A 64 -19.89 -18.86 -6.19
C PRO A 64 -19.46 -18.36 -4.80
N ILE A 65 -19.59 -17.07 -4.59
CA ILE A 65 -19.22 -16.35 -3.36
C ILE A 65 -20.48 -15.69 -2.80
N MET A 66 -20.66 -15.76 -1.50
CA MET A 66 -21.73 -15.10 -0.78
C MET A 66 -21.20 -13.82 -0.13
N VAL A 67 -21.97 -12.73 -0.17
CA VAL A 67 -21.68 -11.51 0.57
C VAL A 67 -22.46 -11.54 1.88
N ASN A 68 -21.76 -11.43 3.00
CA ASN A 68 -22.30 -11.34 4.35
C ASN A 68 -22.23 -9.86 4.81
N ALA A 69 -23.31 -9.13 4.63
CA ALA A 69 -23.41 -7.75 5.11
C ALA A 69 -23.59 -7.75 6.64
N ILE A 70 -22.69 -7.05 7.32
CA ILE A 70 -22.68 -6.95 8.79
C ILE A 70 -22.59 -5.48 9.24
N ASP A 71 -23.10 -5.20 10.42
CA ASP A 71 -23.04 -3.88 11.08
C ASP A 71 -21.98 -3.83 12.23
N ASP A 72 -21.45 -5.00 12.60
CA ASP A 72 -20.46 -5.17 13.68
C ASP A 72 -19.38 -6.16 13.21
N PRO A 73 -18.09 -5.80 13.31
CA PRO A 73 -16.98 -6.70 12.99
C PRO A 73 -17.02 -8.06 13.70
N LEU A 74 -17.63 -8.15 14.88
CA LEU A 74 -17.78 -9.40 15.63
C LEU A 74 -18.71 -10.41 14.96
N LYS A 75 -19.54 -9.98 13.99
CA LYS A 75 -20.44 -10.86 13.22
C LYS A 75 -19.76 -11.48 12.00
N ALA A 76 -18.50 -11.12 11.71
CA ALA A 76 -17.76 -11.65 10.58
C ALA A 76 -17.48 -13.16 10.73
N GLN A 77 -17.64 -13.89 9.63
CA GLN A 77 -17.47 -15.34 9.60
C GLN A 77 -16.05 -15.77 9.22
N TYR A 78 -15.35 -14.95 8.43
CA TYR A 78 -13.99 -15.20 7.91
C TYR A 78 -13.85 -16.54 7.18
N LYS A 79 -14.89 -16.95 6.45
CA LYS A 79 -14.95 -18.24 5.74
C LYS A 79 -14.68 -18.07 4.25
N TYR A 80 -13.89 -18.98 3.70
CA TYR A 80 -13.73 -19.06 2.24
C TYR A 80 -15.09 -19.16 1.54
N ARG A 81 -15.25 -18.46 0.43
CA ARG A 81 -16.52 -18.26 -0.31
C ARG A 81 -17.56 -17.40 0.42
N THR A 82 -17.17 -16.70 1.48
CA THR A 82 -17.99 -15.68 2.11
C THR A 82 -17.17 -14.42 2.24
N ILE A 83 -17.62 -13.32 1.66
CA ILE A 83 -17.01 -11.99 1.84
C ILE A 83 -17.81 -11.28 2.93
N ASP A 84 -17.19 -11.08 4.09
CA ASP A 84 -17.75 -10.27 5.16
C ASP A 84 -17.56 -8.80 4.79
N VAL A 85 -18.64 -8.03 4.78
CA VAL A 85 -18.65 -6.60 4.49
C VAL A 85 -19.24 -5.85 5.68
N LEU A 86 -18.42 -5.03 6.33
CA LEU A 86 -18.91 -4.02 7.27
C LEU A 86 -19.61 -2.94 6.44
N ASP A 87 -20.95 -3.07 6.37
CA ASP A 87 -21.80 -2.35 5.43
C ASP A 87 -22.06 -0.92 5.89
N GLN A 88 -21.65 0.03 5.07
CA GLN A 88 -21.80 1.46 5.39
C GLN A 88 -23.03 2.10 4.73
N GLN A 89 -23.71 1.39 3.82
CA GLN A 89 -24.94 1.81 3.16
C GLN A 89 -24.83 3.23 2.56
N THR A 90 -23.72 3.51 1.89
CA THR A 90 -23.40 4.84 1.33
C THR A 90 -23.88 5.03 -0.10
N ILE A 91 -24.30 3.96 -0.78
CA ILE A 91 -24.63 3.95 -2.21
C ILE A 91 -26.08 3.53 -2.44
N ASP A 92 -26.80 4.36 -3.18
CA ASP A 92 -28.08 3.99 -3.78
C ASP A 92 -27.85 3.50 -5.22
N LEU A 93 -27.95 2.18 -5.43
CA LEU A 93 -27.73 1.55 -6.74
C LEU A 93 -28.70 2.03 -7.84
N GLN A 94 -29.84 2.63 -7.49
CA GLN A 94 -30.80 3.11 -8.48
C GLN A 94 -30.30 4.38 -9.18
N THR A 95 -29.48 5.18 -8.47
CA THR A 95 -28.96 6.45 -8.96
C THR A 95 -27.46 6.46 -9.18
N PHE A 96 -26.75 5.38 -8.77
CA PHE A 96 -25.29 5.31 -8.86
C PHE A 96 -24.78 5.03 -10.28
N GLU A 97 -23.84 5.82 -10.75
CA GLU A 97 -23.20 5.68 -12.06
C GLU A 97 -21.80 5.06 -11.94
N PHE A 98 -21.62 3.88 -12.55
CA PHE A 98 -20.35 3.18 -12.59
C PHE A 98 -19.37 3.81 -13.61
N ALA A 99 -18.07 3.65 -13.36
CA ALA A 99 -16.98 4.15 -14.20
C ALA A 99 -17.03 5.68 -14.42
N LYS A 100 -17.63 6.42 -13.49
CA LYS A 100 -17.75 7.88 -13.52
C LYS A 100 -17.28 8.50 -12.21
N ILE A 101 -16.66 9.68 -12.32
CA ILE A 101 -16.28 10.49 -11.17
C ILE A 101 -17.55 11.10 -10.56
N SER A 102 -17.76 10.91 -9.26
CA SER A 102 -18.87 11.51 -8.53
C SER A 102 -18.52 11.79 -7.07
N ALA A 103 -19.17 12.80 -6.50
CA ALA A 103 -19.05 13.12 -5.08
C ALA A 103 -19.53 11.95 -4.19
N THR A 104 -20.58 11.23 -4.62
CA THR A 104 -21.09 10.05 -3.91
C THR A 104 -20.04 8.97 -3.81
N ALA A 105 -19.34 8.66 -4.92
CA ALA A 105 -18.26 7.68 -4.94
C ALA A 105 -17.08 8.12 -4.06
N GLY A 106 -16.72 9.41 -4.14
CA GLY A 106 -15.65 9.98 -3.32
C GLY A 106 -15.96 9.93 -1.82
N ASN A 107 -17.21 10.24 -1.44
CA ASN A 107 -17.64 10.15 -0.05
C ASN A 107 -17.64 8.69 0.47
N ALA A 108 -18.18 7.75 -0.31
CA ALA A 108 -18.17 6.34 0.06
C ALA A 108 -16.74 5.78 0.26
N ALA A 109 -15.83 6.16 -0.62
CA ALA A 109 -14.40 5.80 -0.49
C ALA A 109 -13.77 6.40 0.78
N PHE A 110 -14.09 7.66 1.10
CA PHE A 110 -13.59 8.34 2.29
C PHE A 110 -14.11 7.68 3.58
N GLU A 111 -15.43 7.44 3.67
CA GLU A 111 -16.03 6.80 4.84
C GLU A 111 -15.43 5.41 5.10
N ALA A 112 -15.21 4.62 4.05
CA ALA A 112 -14.55 3.32 4.18
C ALA A 112 -13.12 3.45 4.75
N ILE A 113 -12.35 4.43 4.30
CA ILE A 113 -11.00 4.69 4.82
C ILE A 113 -11.06 5.16 6.26
N HIS A 114 -11.92 6.12 6.58
CA HIS A 114 -12.07 6.66 7.92
C HIS A 114 -12.44 5.57 8.92
N LYS A 115 -13.41 4.72 8.57
CA LYS A 115 -13.81 3.57 9.39
C LYS A 115 -12.68 2.55 9.56
N ALA A 116 -11.94 2.25 8.51
CA ALA A 116 -10.80 1.33 8.61
C ALA A 116 -9.70 1.87 9.54
N ILE A 117 -9.41 3.17 9.50
CA ILE A 117 -8.47 3.82 10.42
C ILE A 117 -8.95 3.71 11.86
N GLU A 118 -10.23 4.00 12.12
CA GLU A 118 -10.84 3.86 13.44
C GLU A 118 -10.68 2.45 14.00
N LEU A 119 -11.03 1.43 13.20
CA LEU A 119 -10.91 0.02 13.60
C LEU A 119 -9.45 -0.39 13.89
N ALA A 120 -8.51 0.12 13.10
CA ALA A 120 -7.08 -0.18 13.28
C ALA A 120 -6.50 0.51 14.54
N LEU A 121 -6.85 1.78 14.79
CA LEU A 121 -6.43 2.50 15.99
C LEU A 121 -7.00 1.84 17.26
N ASN A 122 -8.23 1.34 17.21
CA ASN A 122 -8.87 0.59 18.30
C ASN A 122 -8.41 -0.88 18.36
N ARG A 123 -7.47 -1.32 17.49
CA ARG A 123 -6.93 -2.70 17.45
C ARG A 123 -7.98 -3.77 17.19
N ILE A 124 -9.12 -3.41 16.60
CA ILE A 124 -10.15 -4.36 16.15
C ILE A 124 -9.65 -5.11 14.92
N VAL A 125 -8.90 -4.41 14.06
CA VAL A 125 -8.20 -5.00 12.92
C VAL A 125 -6.68 -4.81 13.08
N ASN A 126 -5.90 -5.72 12.50
CA ASN A 126 -4.45 -5.73 12.64
C ASN A 126 -3.72 -4.90 11.57
N ALA A 127 -4.34 -4.73 10.40
CA ALA A 127 -3.82 -3.90 9.33
C ALA A 127 -4.95 -3.44 8.39
N VAL A 128 -4.65 -2.42 7.60
CA VAL A 128 -5.53 -1.89 6.56
C VAL A 128 -4.91 -2.12 5.19
N VAL A 129 -5.69 -2.67 4.27
CA VAL A 129 -5.36 -2.83 2.85
C VAL A 129 -6.28 -1.95 2.04
N THR A 130 -5.75 -1.02 1.25
CA THR A 130 -6.58 -0.04 0.56
C THR A 130 -6.68 -0.33 -0.94
N ALA A 131 -7.92 -0.41 -1.46
CA ALA A 131 -8.19 -0.34 -2.89
C ALA A 131 -8.09 1.11 -3.39
N PRO A 132 -7.98 1.35 -4.72
CA PRO A 132 -7.68 2.69 -5.23
C PRO A 132 -8.84 3.66 -5.06
N ILE A 133 -8.51 4.94 -4.87
CA ILE A 133 -9.48 6.06 -4.81
C ILE A 133 -9.23 7.06 -5.94
N ASN A 134 -10.27 7.78 -6.32
CA ASN A 134 -10.18 8.91 -7.23
C ASN A 134 -10.09 10.23 -6.46
N LYS A 135 -9.01 10.99 -6.71
CA LYS A 135 -8.76 12.26 -6.00
C LYS A 135 -9.79 13.34 -6.34
N GLU A 136 -10.26 13.37 -7.59
CA GLU A 136 -11.26 14.32 -8.03
C GLU A 136 -12.62 14.03 -7.39
N ALA A 137 -13.03 12.75 -7.35
CA ALA A 137 -14.23 12.32 -6.65
C ALA A 137 -14.19 12.67 -5.16
N LEU A 138 -13.03 12.38 -4.51
CA LEU A 138 -12.79 12.72 -3.11
C LEU A 138 -12.94 14.23 -2.84
N ASN A 139 -12.31 15.05 -3.68
CA ASN A 139 -12.40 16.52 -3.55
C ASN A 139 -13.81 17.04 -3.88
N ALA A 140 -14.52 16.45 -4.85
CA ALA A 140 -15.91 16.79 -5.16
C ALA A 140 -16.85 16.49 -3.99
N ALA A 141 -16.53 15.48 -3.17
CA ALA A 141 -17.23 15.16 -1.92
C ALA A 141 -16.86 16.11 -0.75
N GLY A 142 -15.95 17.07 -0.96
CA GLY A 142 -15.52 18.02 0.06
C GLY A 142 -14.30 17.58 0.90
N HIS A 143 -13.77 16.40 0.66
CA HIS A 143 -12.59 15.87 1.37
C HIS A 143 -11.29 16.31 0.66
N LYS A 144 -10.68 17.38 1.17
CA LYS A 144 -9.49 18.02 0.55
C LYS A 144 -8.20 17.32 0.92
N PHE A 145 -7.98 16.13 0.38
CA PHE A 145 -6.74 15.36 0.53
C PHE A 145 -6.15 15.02 -0.84
N SER A 146 -4.84 14.91 -0.91
CA SER A 146 -4.11 14.52 -2.12
C SER A 146 -4.09 12.98 -2.34
N GLY A 147 -4.45 12.20 -1.35
CA GLY A 147 -4.55 10.74 -1.45
C GLY A 147 -4.62 10.03 -0.10
N HIS A 148 -4.51 8.71 -0.14
CA HIS A 148 -4.58 7.87 1.06
C HIS A 148 -3.53 8.25 2.12
N THR A 149 -2.28 8.46 1.71
CA THR A 149 -1.18 8.69 2.65
C THR A 149 -1.45 9.89 3.54
N GLU A 150 -1.97 10.98 2.98
CA GLU A 150 -2.31 12.20 3.71
C GLU A 150 -3.52 12.01 4.60
N ILE A 151 -4.54 11.24 4.16
CA ILE A 151 -5.71 10.89 4.99
C ILE A 151 -5.24 10.11 6.22
N PHE A 152 -4.44 9.04 6.01
CA PHE A 152 -3.93 8.23 7.10
C PHE A 152 -3.05 9.04 8.05
N ALA A 153 -2.12 9.85 7.53
CA ALA A 153 -1.26 10.70 8.35
C ALA A 153 -2.07 11.70 9.18
N TYR A 154 -3.10 12.31 8.60
CA TYR A 154 -3.97 13.26 9.29
C TYR A 154 -4.74 12.59 10.44
N TYR A 155 -5.46 11.50 10.18
CA TYR A 155 -6.30 10.84 11.19
C TYR A 155 -5.51 10.04 12.23
N THR A 156 -4.24 9.71 11.96
CA THR A 156 -3.33 9.10 12.94
C THR A 156 -2.42 10.12 13.62
N ASN A 157 -2.55 11.41 13.33
CA ASN A 157 -1.69 12.50 13.81
C ASN A 157 -0.20 12.23 13.58
N THR A 158 0.15 11.64 12.43
CA THR A 158 1.51 11.25 12.07
C THR A 158 2.16 12.35 11.24
N LYS A 159 3.29 12.91 11.73
CA LYS A 159 4.06 13.95 11.03
C LYS A 159 5.20 13.38 10.20
N ASN A 160 5.78 12.27 10.65
CA ASN A 160 6.94 11.65 10.02
C ASN A 160 6.55 10.31 9.39
N TYR A 161 6.33 10.34 8.11
CA TYR A 161 5.97 9.17 7.32
C TYR A 161 6.70 9.17 5.98
N ALA A 162 6.77 8.01 5.34
CA ALA A 162 7.35 7.85 4.00
C ALA A 162 6.60 6.78 3.22
N MET A 163 6.57 6.95 1.91
CA MET A 163 6.01 5.97 0.99
C MET A 163 7.09 4.96 0.59
N MET A 164 6.82 3.69 0.77
CA MET A 164 7.65 2.58 0.30
C MET A 164 6.92 1.81 -0.78
N LEU A 165 7.58 1.61 -1.92
CA LEU A 165 7.15 0.67 -2.96
C LEU A 165 7.84 -0.68 -2.76
N VAL A 166 7.10 -1.74 -3.04
CA VAL A 166 7.63 -3.10 -3.07
C VAL A 166 7.23 -3.74 -4.38
N THR A 167 8.20 -4.24 -5.14
CA THR A 167 7.97 -4.96 -6.40
C THR A 167 8.98 -6.09 -6.52
N GLY A 168 8.53 -7.33 -6.42
CA GLY A 168 9.40 -8.48 -6.32
C GLY A 168 10.38 -8.32 -5.14
N ASN A 169 11.69 -8.41 -5.41
CA ASN A 169 12.72 -8.22 -4.40
C ASN A 169 13.07 -6.76 -4.15
N LEU A 170 12.72 -5.85 -5.05
CA LEU A 170 13.04 -4.44 -4.92
C LEU A 170 12.08 -3.74 -3.95
N LYS A 171 12.63 -3.10 -2.93
CA LYS A 171 11.93 -2.19 -2.01
C LYS A 171 12.58 -0.83 -2.09
N VAL A 172 11.76 0.21 -2.28
CA VAL A 172 12.25 1.60 -2.41
C VAL A 172 11.40 2.51 -1.54
N VAL A 173 12.04 3.25 -0.65
CA VAL A 173 11.39 4.29 0.16
C VAL A 173 11.86 5.66 -0.30
N HIS A 174 10.99 6.66 -0.25
CA HIS A 174 11.24 7.97 -0.86
C HIS A 174 11.39 9.08 0.19
N VAL A 175 12.39 9.94 -0.03
CA VAL A 175 12.59 11.18 0.75
C VAL A 175 11.49 12.18 0.42
N SER A 176 11.16 12.33 -0.86
CA SER A 176 10.04 13.15 -1.35
C SER A 176 9.23 12.38 -2.41
N THR A 177 7.94 12.75 -2.61
CA THR A 177 7.07 12.08 -3.58
C THR A 177 6.35 13.10 -4.48
N HIS A 178 5.13 13.47 -4.21
CA HIS A 178 4.22 14.21 -5.08
C HIS A 178 4.49 15.73 -5.09
N VAL A 179 5.71 16.11 -5.45
CA VAL A 179 6.17 17.49 -5.59
C VAL A 179 6.86 17.69 -6.93
N SER A 180 7.06 18.94 -7.36
CA SER A 180 7.87 19.20 -8.55
C SER A 180 9.32 18.76 -8.35
N LEU A 181 10.02 18.39 -9.44
CA LEU A 181 11.44 17.98 -9.33
C LEU A 181 12.31 19.09 -8.71
N ARG A 182 12.03 20.36 -9.00
CA ARG A 182 12.72 21.50 -8.36
C ARG A 182 12.52 21.52 -6.85
N GLU A 183 11.27 21.34 -6.40
CA GLU A 183 10.95 21.28 -4.98
C GLU A 183 11.52 20.01 -4.32
N ALA A 184 11.56 18.89 -5.04
CA ALA A 184 12.17 17.67 -4.54
C ALA A 184 13.64 17.86 -4.16
N CYS A 185 14.41 18.61 -4.97
CA CYS A 185 15.80 18.96 -4.65
C CYS A 185 15.91 19.75 -3.33
N GLU A 186 14.98 20.69 -3.10
CA GLU A 186 14.96 21.49 -1.87
C GLU A 186 14.56 20.67 -0.62
N LEU A 187 13.82 19.58 -0.81
CA LEU A 187 13.41 18.69 0.27
C LEU A 187 14.48 17.66 0.67
N VAL A 188 15.55 17.53 -0.13
CA VAL A 188 16.69 16.67 0.23
C VAL A 188 17.51 17.40 1.29
N LYS A 189 17.11 17.21 2.55
CA LYS A 189 17.78 17.78 3.74
C LYS A 189 18.23 16.66 4.66
N LYS A 190 19.37 16.87 5.33
CA LYS A 190 19.99 15.88 6.24
C LYS A 190 18.97 15.23 7.16
N ASP A 191 18.16 16.02 7.86
CA ASP A 191 17.22 15.50 8.86
C ASP A 191 16.11 14.66 8.22
N ARG A 192 15.64 15.04 7.01
CA ARG A 192 14.64 14.26 6.28
C ARG A 192 15.23 12.96 5.75
N VAL A 193 16.42 12.97 5.17
CA VAL A 193 17.12 11.77 4.69
C VAL A 193 17.36 10.81 5.85
N LEU A 194 17.88 11.29 6.98
CA LEU A 194 18.09 10.49 8.20
C LEU A 194 16.79 9.88 8.71
N SER A 195 15.72 10.66 8.74
CA SER A 195 14.40 10.19 9.14
C SER A 195 13.91 9.05 8.25
N VAL A 196 14.06 9.16 6.93
CA VAL A 196 13.64 8.10 6.00
C VAL A 196 14.53 6.86 6.11
N ILE A 197 15.84 7.00 6.34
CA ILE A 197 16.74 5.87 6.64
C ILE A 197 16.25 5.12 7.89
N LYS A 198 15.87 5.83 8.96
CA LYS A 198 15.33 5.22 10.18
C LYS A 198 14.01 4.48 9.91
N LEU A 199 13.08 5.10 9.18
CA LEU A 199 11.82 4.46 8.79
C LEU A 199 12.07 3.19 7.97
N ALA A 200 13.01 3.22 7.01
CA ALA A 200 13.43 2.06 6.23
C ALA A 200 13.98 0.94 7.12
N HIS A 201 14.85 1.30 8.06
CA HIS A 201 15.46 0.35 8.97
C HIS A 201 14.43 -0.42 9.80
N TYR A 202 13.53 0.31 10.47
CA TYR A 202 12.51 -0.31 11.30
C TYR A 202 11.51 -1.13 10.48
N ALA A 203 11.08 -0.62 9.33
CA ALA A 203 10.15 -1.35 8.46
C ALA A 203 10.72 -2.71 8.02
N ILE A 204 12.00 -2.76 7.62
CA ILE A 204 12.63 -4.00 7.19
C ILE A 204 12.88 -4.96 8.38
N GLN A 205 13.13 -4.42 9.58
CA GLN A 205 13.16 -5.24 10.80
C GLN A 205 11.78 -5.86 11.10
N ASP A 206 10.72 -5.11 10.94
CA ASP A 206 9.34 -5.59 11.10
C ASP A 206 8.99 -6.66 10.05
N PHE A 207 9.62 -6.64 8.87
CA PHE A 207 9.57 -7.76 7.91
C PHE A 207 10.49 -8.93 8.27
N GLY A 208 11.21 -8.87 9.41
CA GLY A 208 11.99 -9.96 10.01
C GLY A 208 13.45 -9.99 9.64
N ILE A 209 13.98 -8.99 8.96
CA ILE A 209 15.41 -8.86 8.67
C ILE A 209 16.06 -8.03 9.78
N GLN A 210 16.68 -8.68 10.75
CA GLN A 210 17.21 -8.02 11.96
C GLN A 210 18.32 -7.00 11.68
N LYS A 211 19.11 -7.21 10.63
CA LYS A 211 20.20 -6.32 10.20
C LYS A 211 20.01 -5.93 8.74
N PRO A 212 19.06 -5.02 8.44
CA PRO A 212 18.77 -4.58 7.09
C PRO A 212 20.02 -3.99 6.40
N ARG A 213 20.24 -4.33 5.13
CA ARG A 213 21.22 -3.71 4.26
C ARG A 213 20.52 -2.58 3.50
N ILE A 214 20.77 -1.34 3.92
CA ILE A 214 20.12 -0.16 3.38
C ILE A 214 21.09 0.55 2.44
N ALA A 215 20.64 0.85 1.23
CA ALA A 215 21.40 1.67 0.30
C ALA A 215 20.71 3.03 0.13
N VAL A 216 21.49 4.11 0.13
CA VAL A 216 20.99 5.47 -0.12
C VAL A 216 21.44 5.92 -1.50
N ALA A 217 20.49 6.28 -2.36
CA ALA A 217 20.78 6.82 -3.67
C ALA A 217 21.38 8.24 -3.56
N GLY A 218 22.27 8.60 -4.48
CA GLY A 218 22.60 10.01 -4.68
C GLY A 218 21.44 10.76 -5.34
N LEU A 219 21.42 12.08 -5.21
CA LEU A 219 20.48 12.94 -5.93
C LEU A 219 20.98 13.22 -7.34
N ASN A 220 22.26 13.59 -7.44
CA ASN A 220 22.90 14.03 -8.67
C ASN A 220 23.51 12.87 -9.47
N PRO A 221 23.79 13.06 -10.78
CA PRO A 221 24.48 12.05 -11.59
C PRO A 221 25.77 11.57 -10.94
N HIS A 222 25.99 10.25 -10.96
CA HIS A 222 27.16 9.60 -10.36
C HIS A 222 27.44 9.99 -8.90
N SER A 223 26.35 10.30 -8.15
CA SER A 223 26.42 10.81 -6.76
C SER A 223 27.34 12.03 -6.65
N SER A 224 27.16 12.99 -7.56
CA SER A 224 27.83 14.26 -7.76
C SER A 224 29.31 14.22 -8.21
N ASP A 225 29.93 13.05 -8.42
CA ASP A 225 31.35 12.94 -8.77
C ASP A 225 32.29 13.83 -7.92
N GLY A 226 32.12 13.72 -6.60
CA GLY A 226 32.91 14.51 -5.66
C GLY A 226 32.51 16.00 -5.58
N GLY A 227 31.34 16.37 -6.02
CA GLY A 227 30.81 17.74 -6.00
C GLY A 227 30.85 18.46 -7.34
N LEU A 228 31.17 17.76 -8.43
CA LEU A 228 31.20 18.34 -9.76
C LEU A 228 29.79 18.72 -10.26
N PHE A 229 28.76 17.94 -9.88
CA PHE A 229 27.37 18.09 -10.36
C PHE A 229 26.40 18.56 -9.29
N GLY A 230 26.88 19.08 -8.17
CA GLY A 230 26.05 19.55 -7.07
C GLY A 230 26.67 19.24 -5.71
N SER A 231 26.15 19.84 -4.66
CA SER A 231 26.69 19.69 -3.31
C SER A 231 25.79 18.91 -2.35
N GLU A 232 24.59 18.52 -2.78
CA GLU A 232 23.56 17.89 -1.92
C GLU A 232 24.06 16.60 -1.29
N GLU A 233 24.86 15.81 -2.01
CA GLU A 233 25.49 14.61 -1.47
C GLU A 233 26.40 14.95 -0.30
N LYS A 234 27.26 15.95 -0.46
CA LYS A 234 28.24 16.37 0.54
C LYS A 234 27.57 17.06 1.73
N ASP A 235 26.63 17.96 1.45
CA ASP A 235 26.07 18.86 2.45
C ASP A 235 24.91 18.23 3.23
N GLU A 236 24.17 17.29 2.62
CA GLU A 236 22.95 16.75 3.19
C GLU A 236 22.96 15.21 3.31
N ILE A 237 23.25 14.47 2.22
CA ILE A 237 23.06 13.02 2.17
C ILE A 237 24.14 12.29 2.98
N ILE A 238 25.42 12.60 2.76
CA ILE A 238 26.55 11.99 3.49
C ILE A 238 26.44 12.23 4.99
N PRO A 239 26.17 13.47 5.48
CA PRO A 239 25.96 13.69 6.91
C PRO A 239 24.82 12.87 7.52
N ALA A 240 23.71 12.66 6.78
CA ALA A 240 22.61 11.80 7.23
C ALA A 240 23.03 10.34 7.34
N ILE A 241 23.77 9.82 6.36
CA ILE A 241 24.30 8.44 6.37
C ILE A 241 25.24 8.22 7.54
N ILE A 242 26.21 9.13 7.75
CA ILE A 242 27.17 9.05 8.86
C ILE A 242 26.44 9.02 10.21
N GLU A 243 25.42 9.87 10.38
CA GLU A 243 24.64 9.88 11.61
C GLU A 243 23.82 8.59 11.78
N ALA A 244 23.22 8.05 10.72
CA ALA A 244 22.53 6.76 10.77
C ALA A 244 23.49 5.62 11.17
N GLN A 245 24.71 5.59 10.62
CA GLN A 245 25.75 4.61 10.97
C GLN A 245 26.17 4.72 12.45
N ARG A 246 26.31 5.95 12.96
CA ARG A 246 26.59 6.18 14.39
C ARG A 246 25.48 5.67 15.30
N ASN A 247 24.24 5.62 14.80
CA ASN A 247 23.09 5.04 15.49
C ASN A 247 23.00 3.50 15.29
N GLY A 248 24.03 2.85 14.72
CA GLY A 248 24.08 1.40 14.53
C GLY A 248 23.29 0.87 13.35
N ILE A 249 22.82 1.74 12.44
CA ILE A 249 22.09 1.33 11.23
C ILE A 249 23.10 0.92 10.17
N ASN A 250 22.89 -0.28 9.59
CA ASN A 250 23.70 -0.78 8.48
C ASN A 250 23.23 -0.14 7.17
N VAL A 251 23.84 0.99 6.83
CA VAL A 251 23.51 1.81 5.67
C VAL A 251 24.76 2.24 4.94
N GLU A 252 24.72 2.24 3.62
CA GLU A 252 25.77 2.75 2.77
C GLU A 252 25.26 3.69 1.68
N GLY A 253 26.14 4.51 1.16
CA GLY A 253 25.84 5.50 0.12
C GLY A 253 26.64 6.80 0.31
N PRO A 254 26.34 7.87 -0.46
CA PRO A 254 25.40 7.82 -1.60
C PRO A 254 25.94 6.95 -2.73
N ILE A 255 25.06 6.12 -3.32
CA ILE A 255 25.38 5.24 -4.44
C ILE A 255 24.77 5.82 -5.71
N SER A 256 25.53 5.74 -6.82
CA SER A 256 25.05 6.21 -8.11
C SER A 256 23.74 5.51 -8.53
N PRO A 257 22.62 6.27 -8.77
CA PRO A 257 21.30 5.69 -9.00
C PRO A 257 21.23 4.78 -10.24
N ASP A 258 22.01 5.07 -11.27
CA ASP A 258 22.05 4.32 -12.53
C ASP A 258 22.48 2.85 -12.38
N THR A 259 23.25 2.53 -11.34
CA THR A 259 23.70 1.16 -11.04
C THR A 259 23.08 0.56 -9.79
N LEU A 260 22.57 1.40 -8.88
CA LEU A 260 22.04 0.98 -7.58
C LEU A 260 20.85 0.02 -7.71
N TYR A 261 19.87 0.38 -8.54
CA TYR A 261 18.61 -0.36 -8.60
C TYR A 261 18.76 -1.77 -9.18
N SER A 262 19.66 -1.96 -10.14
CA SER A 262 19.96 -3.31 -10.65
C SER A 262 20.60 -4.21 -9.58
N LYS A 263 21.49 -3.67 -8.73
CA LYS A 263 22.07 -4.39 -7.59
C LYS A 263 21.00 -4.70 -6.54
N ALA A 264 20.12 -3.74 -6.24
CA ALA A 264 19.04 -3.93 -5.28
C ALA A 264 18.02 -4.97 -5.74
N ALA A 265 17.60 -4.94 -7.01
CA ALA A 265 16.74 -5.96 -7.60
C ALA A 265 17.38 -7.35 -7.58
N GLY A 266 18.71 -7.43 -7.73
CA GLY A 266 19.51 -8.65 -7.58
C GLY A 266 19.73 -9.11 -6.14
N GLY A 267 19.20 -8.39 -5.13
CA GLY A 267 19.23 -8.79 -3.72
C GLY A 267 20.51 -8.36 -2.96
N CYS A 268 21.30 -7.44 -3.50
CA CYS A 268 22.45 -6.87 -2.75
C CYS A 268 21.98 -6.05 -1.54
N TYR A 269 20.82 -5.40 -1.64
CA TYR A 269 20.22 -4.57 -0.61
C TYR A 269 18.80 -5.03 -0.29
N ASP A 270 18.39 -4.80 0.95
CA ASP A 270 17.04 -5.14 1.42
C ASP A 270 16.06 -3.99 1.17
N ILE A 271 16.58 -2.75 1.07
CA ILE A 271 15.81 -1.54 0.73
C ILE A 271 16.72 -0.44 0.20
N VAL A 272 16.17 0.38 -0.70
CA VAL A 272 16.80 1.59 -1.25
C VAL A 272 16.08 2.83 -0.75
N VAL A 273 16.82 3.85 -0.33
CA VAL A 273 16.31 5.20 -0.05
C VAL A 273 16.51 6.05 -1.30
N ALA A 274 15.43 6.40 -1.96
CA ALA A 274 15.40 7.26 -3.15
C ALA A 274 15.13 8.71 -2.74
N MET A 275 15.75 9.67 -3.44
CA MET A 275 15.62 11.09 -3.11
C MET A 275 14.31 11.69 -3.60
N TYR A 276 13.77 11.23 -4.74
CA TYR A 276 12.55 11.75 -5.32
C TYR A 276 11.73 10.64 -6.02
N HIS A 277 10.48 10.99 -6.36
CA HIS A 277 9.47 10.09 -6.88
C HIS A 277 9.98 9.20 -8.02
N ASP A 278 10.36 9.78 -9.17
CA ASP A 278 10.68 9.01 -10.37
C ASP A 278 11.97 8.20 -10.23
N GLN A 279 12.90 8.64 -9.38
CA GLN A 279 14.13 7.89 -9.10
C GLN A 279 13.84 6.48 -8.56
N GLY A 280 12.78 6.31 -7.77
CA GLY A 280 12.38 5.02 -7.23
C GLY A 280 11.24 4.35 -7.99
N HIS A 281 10.27 5.13 -8.49
CA HIS A 281 9.10 4.58 -9.19
C HIS A 281 9.45 3.98 -10.55
N ILE A 282 10.32 4.62 -11.33
CA ILE A 282 10.70 4.11 -12.66
C ILE A 282 11.28 2.69 -12.55
N PRO A 283 12.34 2.42 -11.75
CA PRO A 283 12.87 1.07 -11.65
C PRO A 283 11.88 0.07 -11.05
N ALA A 284 11.07 0.47 -10.06
CA ALA A 284 10.06 -0.42 -9.48
C ALA A 284 8.99 -0.81 -10.50
N LYS A 285 8.49 0.16 -11.27
CA LYS A 285 7.47 -0.09 -12.31
C LYS A 285 8.03 -0.86 -13.50
N MET A 286 9.28 -0.64 -13.87
CA MET A 286 9.96 -1.43 -14.91
C MET A 286 10.02 -2.93 -14.57
N ILE A 287 10.10 -3.27 -13.29
CA ILE A 287 10.09 -4.67 -12.82
C ILE A 287 8.67 -5.22 -12.72
N GLY A 288 7.72 -4.40 -12.23
CA GLY A 288 6.38 -4.84 -11.87
C GLY A 288 5.37 -4.81 -13.01
N PHE A 289 5.57 -3.96 -14.01
CA PHE A 289 4.58 -3.71 -15.05
C PHE A 289 5.10 -4.25 -16.38
N VAL A 290 4.30 -5.10 -17.03
CA VAL A 290 4.61 -5.67 -18.35
C VAL A 290 3.51 -5.27 -19.32
N TRP A 291 3.89 -4.53 -20.37
CA TRP A 291 2.99 -4.15 -21.46
C TRP A 291 3.09 -5.16 -22.59
N ASP A 292 1.98 -5.80 -22.93
CA ASP A 292 1.91 -6.63 -24.15
C ASP A 292 1.53 -5.76 -25.36
N ASN A 293 2.47 -5.64 -26.30
CA ASN A 293 2.28 -4.84 -27.51
C ASN A 293 1.35 -5.51 -28.54
N ILE A 294 1.09 -6.82 -28.44
CA ILE A 294 0.21 -7.55 -29.36
C ILE A 294 -1.24 -7.33 -28.92
N SER A 295 -1.58 -7.63 -27.68
CA SER A 295 -2.93 -7.45 -27.15
C SER A 295 -3.27 -6.00 -26.80
N LYS A 296 -2.26 -5.09 -26.78
CA LYS A 296 -2.39 -3.68 -26.36
C LYS A 296 -2.94 -3.57 -24.93
N LYS A 297 -2.48 -4.42 -24.04
CA LYS A 297 -2.90 -4.49 -22.63
C LYS A 297 -1.70 -4.67 -21.70
N TRP A 298 -1.91 -4.33 -20.45
CA TRP A 298 -0.99 -4.74 -19.39
C TRP A 298 -1.13 -6.24 -19.15
N GLU A 299 -0.06 -6.99 -19.37
CA GLU A 299 0.02 -8.43 -19.07
C GLU A 299 0.20 -8.64 -17.56
N LYS A 300 0.94 -7.74 -16.93
CA LYS A 300 1.23 -7.78 -15.50
C LYS A 300 1.16 -6.37 -14.91
N VAL A 301 0.52 -6.24 -13.76
CA VAL A 301 0.54 -5.05 -12.91
C VAL A 301 0.73 -5.53 -11.47
N SER A 302 1.98 -5.67 -11.04
CA SER A 302 2.33 -6.08 -9.69
C SER A 302 3.10 -4.98 -8.97
N GLY A 303 3.13 -5.08 -7.66
CA GLY A 303 3.72 -4.10 -6.78
C GLY A 303 2.68 -3.48 -5.85
N ILE A 304 3.18 -3.05 -4.71
CA ILE A 304 2.37 -2.48 -3.64
C ILE A 304 3.02 -1.23 -3.08
N ASN A 305 2.18 -0.42 -2.45
CA ASN A 305 2.61 0.74 -1.70
C ASN A 305 2.35 0.50 -0.19
N ILE A 306 3.33 0.81 0.64
CA ILE A 306 3.25 0.73 2.10
C ILE A 306 3.56 2.11 2.67
N THR A 307 2.73 2.60 3.57
CA THR A 307 3.01 3.86 4.27
C THR A 307 3.74 3.57 5.57
N LEU A 308 5.01 3.94 5.63
CA LEU A 308 5.87 3.78 6.81
C LEU A 308 5.66 4.93 7.80
N GLY A 309 5.85 4.66 9.11
CA GLY A 309 5.79 5.66 10.17
C GLY A 309 4.40 5.84 10.81
N LEU A 310 3.35 5.26 10.24
CA LEU A 310 2.02 5.25 10.85
C LEU A 310 2.01 4.35 12.10
N PRO A 311 1.18 4.65 13.12
CA PRO A 311 0.97 3.77 14.27
C PRO A 311 0.16 2.51 13.95
N ILE A 312 -0.34 2.40 12.73
CA ILE A 312 -1.11 1.29 12.17
C ILE A 312 -0.47 0.82 10.86
N ILE A 313 -0.64 -0.46 10.53
CA ILE A 313 -0.12 -1.02 9.29
C ILE A 313 -1.06 -0.65 8.16
N ARG A 314 -0.52 -0.06 7.08
CA ARG A 314 -1.27 0.25 5.86
C ARG A 314 -0.51 -0.20 4.64
N THR A 315 -1.14 -1.07 3.84
CA THR A 315 -0.69 -1.45 2.49
C THR A 315 -1.72 -1.03 1.44
N SER A 316 -1.33 -0.92 0.20
CA SER A 316 -2.25 -0.64 -0.91
C SER A 316 -1.76 -1.21 -2.21
N VAL A 317 -2.67 -1.35 -3.16
CA VAL A 317 -2.32 -1.53 -4.57
C VAL A 317 -1.53 -0.33 -5.10
N ASP A 318 -0.71 -0.56 -6.14
CA ASP A 318 0.14 0.48 -6.76
C ASP A 318 -0.40 0.96 -8.12
N HIS A 319 -1.73 0.97 -8.29
CA HIS A 319 -2.43 1.49 -9.47
C HIS A 319 -3.63 2.36 -9.07
N GLY A 320 -4.17 3.11 -10.01
CA GLY A 320 -5.35 3.96 -9.82
C GLY A 320 -6.68 3.23 -9.99
N THR A 321 -7.77 4.01 -10.03
CA THR A 321 -9.16 3.52 -10.16
C THR A 321 -9.49 2.92 -11.52
N ALA A 322 -8.66 3.15 -12.55
CA ALA A 322 -8.75 2.57 -13.89
C ALA A 322 -10.20 2.51 -14.43
N PHE A 323 -10.87 3.65 -14.51
CA PHE A 323 -12.27 3.73 -14.96
C PHE A 323 -12.50 3.19 -16.37
N ASP A 324 -11.47 3.18 -17.21
CA ASP A 324 -11.47 2.55 -18.53
C ASP A 324 -11.63 1.02 -18.47
N GLN A 325 -11.24 0.39 -17.37
CA GLN A 325 -11.32 -1.07 -17.13
C GLN A 325 -12.41 -1.45 -16.12
N ALA A 326 -12.84 -0.50 -15.29
CA ALA A 326 -13.76 -0.73 -14.19
C ALA A 326 -15.08 -1.36 -14.68
N TRP A 327 -15.56 -2.37 -13.94
CA TRP A 327 -16.83 -3.05 -14.17
C TRP A 327 -16.92 -3.81 -15.50
N LYS A 328 -15.77 -4.18 -16.08
CA LYS A 328 -15.69 -4.95 -17.35
C LYS A 328 -15.22 -6.38 -17.17
N ASN A 329 -15.03 -6.84 -15.95
CA ASN A 329 -14.52 -8.18 -15.60
C ASN A 329 -13.11 -8.48 -16.16
N ILE A 330 -12.26 -7.45 -16.24
CA ILE A 330 -10.89 -7.53 -16.81
C ILE A 330 -9.81 -7.00 -15.87
N ALA A 331 -10.17 -6.47 -14.69
CA ALA A 331 -9.20 -5.94 -13.76
C ALA A 331 -8.33 -7.07 -13.17
N CYS A 332 -7.02 -6.81 -13.03
CA CYS A 332 -6.06 -7.75 -12.47
C CYS A 332 -5.98 -7.58 -10.95
N GLU A 333 -6.15 -8.67 -10.21
CA GLU A 333 -6.12 -8.69 -8.75
C GLU A 333 -4.73 -8.89 -8.14
N GLU A 334 -3.67 -9.05 -8.94
CA GLU A 334 -2.33 -9.44 -8.45
C GLU A 334 -1.78 -8.47 -7.40
N SER A 335 -1.88 -7.16 -7.64
CA SER A 335 -1.45 -6.13 -6.69
C SER A 335 -2.26 -6.17 -5.38
N MET A 336 -3.55 -6.53 -5.43
CA MET A 336 -4.39 -6.69 -4.23
C MET A 336 -3.97 -7.94 -3.43
N LEU A 337 -3.71 -9.05 -4.11
CA LEU A 337 -3.19 -10.28 -3.48
C LEU A 337 -1.86 -10.04 -2.78
N GLU A 338 -0.94 -9.32 -3.44
CA GLU A 338 0.33 -8.92 -2.85
C GLU A 338 0.13 -8.00 -1.64
N ALA A 339 -0.75 -6.99 -1.73
CA ALA A 339 -1.03 -6.06 -0.64
C ALA A 339 -1.59 -6.77 0.60
N ILE A 340 -2.50 -7.73 0.42
CA ILE A 340 -3.04 -8.58 1.49
C ILE A 340 -1.93 -9.44 2.10
N SER A 341 -1.09 -10.07 1.27
CA SER A 341 -0.01 -10.95 1.73
C SER A 341 1.01 -10.18 2.57
N TYR A 342 1.44 -9.01 2.11
CA TYR A 342 2.36 -8.15 2.87
C TYR A 342 1.74 -7.62 4.17
N ALA A 343 0.48 -7.19 4.14
CA ALA A 343 -0.25 -6.78 5.34
C ALA A 343 -0.31 -7.91 6.37
N SER A 344 -0.58 -9.13 5.91
CA SER A 344 -0.64 -10.34 6.76
C SER A 344 0.72 -10.65 7.39
N ILE A 345 1.81 -10.66 6.60
CA ILE A 345 3.16 -10.91 7.11
C ILE A 345 3.55 -9.86 8.16
N TYR A 346 3.28 -8.57 7.88
CA TYR A 346 3.61 -7.48 8.78
C TYR A 346 2.79 -7.55 10.08
N ALA A 347 1.47 -7.79 9.95
CA ALA A 347 0.58 -7.90 11.10
C ALA A 347 0.90 -9.12 11.99
N SER A 348 1.19 -10.29 11.41
CA SER A 348 1.49 -11.53 12.16
C SER A 348 2.74 -11.39 13.03
N ARG A 349 3.72 -10.60 12.63
CA ARG A 349 4.94 -10.34 13.40
C ARG A 349 4.76 -9.28 14.50
N ASN A 350 3.77 -8.41 14.34
CA ASN A 350 3.41 -7.35 15.28
C ASN A 350 2.25 -7.74 16.22
N ILE A 351 1.67 -8.92 16.05
CA ILE A 351 0.75 -9.49 17.05
C ILE A 351 1.60 -9.86 18.26
N ARG A 352 1.75 -8.91 19.21
CA ARG A 352 2.23 -9.24 20.56
C ARG A 352 1.18 -10.14 21.21
N PRO A 353 1.58 -11.27 21.85
CA PRO A 353 0.62 -12.03 22.64
C PRO A 353 -0.07 -11.05 23.58
N GLN A 354 -1.40 -11.01 23.52
CA GLN A 354 -2.18 -10.37 24.55
C GLN A 354 -1.78 -11.07 25.85
N CYS A 355 -1.08 -10.38 26.75
CA CYS A 355 -0.92 -10.87 28.11
C CYS A 355 -2.32 -11.05 28.65
N MET A 356 -2.69 -12.33 28.88
CA MET A 356 -3.85 -12.70 29.65
C MET A 356 -3.74 -12.14 31.08
#